data_66ce3ba33048927937c79b6d3a3e7206
#
_entry.id   66ce3ba33048927937c79b6d3a3e7206
#
_cell.length_a   1.000
_cell.length_b   1.000
_cell.length_c   1.000
_cell.angle_alpha   90.00
_cell.angle_beta   90.00
_cell.angle_gamma   90.00
#
_symmetry.space_group_name_H-M   'P 1'
#
loop_
_entity.id
_entity.type
_entity.pdbx_description
1 polymer ?
#
loop_
_entity_poly.entity_id
_entity_poly.type
_entity_poly.pdbx_seq_one_letter_code
_entity_poly.pdbx_strand_id
1 'polypeptide(L)'
;MADLNLTLKIWRQDGPTEPGGFKTYDISDLNTHMSFLEMLDVLNENLVNSGDEPVAFDHDCREGICGMCSMVINGRPHGPLEGTTTCQLHMRHFNDGDTVTIEPWRAKPFPVLKDLIVDRTPFDRIIQAGGFVSVNTGSAPDGNAIPIGKDISDDAFDAAACIGCGAC
;
A
#
# COMPACT_ATOMS: atom_id res chain seq x y z
N MET A 1 -25.32 -3.17 -13.13
CA MET A 1 -24.42 -3.09 -11.97
C MET A 1 -24.53 -1.66 -11.48
N ALA A 2 -24.59 -1.40 -10.19
CA ALA A 2 -24.67 -0.02 -9.72
C ALA A 2 -23.32 0.65 -9.97
N ASP A 3 -23.34 1.77 -10.70
CA ASP A 3 -22.18 2.60 -10.93
C ASP A 3 -21.92 3.39 -9.64
N LEU A 4 -20.67 3.43 -9.19
CA LEU A 4 -20.26 4.08 -7.95
C LEU A 4 -19.63 5.43 -8.28
N ASN A 5 -20.13 6.48 -7.62
CA ASN A 5 -19.60 7.84 -7.74
C ASN A 5 -18.99 8.26 -6.41
N LEU A 6 -17.79 8.80 -6.41
CA LEU A 6 -17.06 9.18 -5.21
C LEU A 6 -16.48 10.58 -5.30
N THR A 7 -16.37 11.23 -4.16
CA THR A 7 -15.54 12.43 -3.98
C THR A 7 -14.25 12.02 -3.27
N LEU A 8 -13.11 12.14 -3.93
CA LEU A 8 -11.80 11.76 -3.41
C LEU A 8 -11.08 13.00 -2.87
N LYS A 9 -10.67 13.00 -1.61
CA LYS A 9 -9.77 13.99 -1.00
C LYS A 9 -8.38 13.38 -0.90
N ILE A 10 -7.51 13.72 -1.84
CA ILE A 10 -6.19 13.10 -1.98
C ILE A 10 -5.12 14.09 -1.52
N TRP A 11 -4.19 13.61 -0.70
CA TRP A 11 -3.00 14.38 -0.34
C TRP A 11 -2.12 14.57 -1.57
N ARG A 12 -1.77 15.84 -1.85
CA ARG A 12 -0.86 16.23 -2.92
C ARG A 12 0.32 16.99 -2.32
N GLN A 13 1.51 16.63 -2.78
CA GLN A 13 2.77 17.26 -2.35
C GLN A 13 3.82 17.06 -3.43
N ASP A 14 4.40 18.16 -3.92
CA ASP A 14 5.32 18.13 -5.07
C ASP A 14 6.73 17.62 -4.73
N GLY A 15 7.09 17.62 -3.46
CA GLY A 15 8.41 17.16 -3.02
C GLY A 15 8.55 17.11 -1.50
N PRO A 16 9.66 16.56 -0.98
CA PRO A 16 9.87 16.35 0.45
C PRO A 16 9.86 17.62 1.31
N THR A 17 10.24 18.75 0.71
CA THR A 17 10.34 20.07 1.40
C THR A 17 9.16 20.98 1.08
N GLU A 18 8.32 20.60 0.14
CA GLU A 18 7.19 21.40 -0.29
C GLU A 18 5.97 21.19 0.63
N PRO A 19 5.14 22.22 0.82
CA PRO A 19 3.94 22.08 1.61
C PRO A 19 2.95 21.14 0.92
N GLY A 20 2.45 20.16 1.65
CA GLY A 20 1.39 19.28 1.18
C GLY A 20 0.01 19.78 1.57
N GLY A 21 -1.01 19.27 0.86
CA GLY A 21 -2.41 19.60 1.13
C GLY A 21 -3.37 18.65 0.43
N PHE A 22 -4.64 18.67 0.86
CA PHE A 22 -5.67 17.86 0.20
C PHE A 22 -6.22 18.59 -1.02
N LYS A 23 -6.30 17.87 -2.15
CA LYS A 23 -7.03 18.27 -3.36
C LYS A 23 -8.23 17.35 -3.55
N THR A 24 -9.35 17.92 -3.98
CA THR A 24 -10.60 17.16 -4.18
C THR A 24 -10.78 16.83 -5.64
N TYR A 25 -11.20 15.59 -5.90
CA TYR A 25 -11.52 15.08 -7.23
C TYR A 25 -12.85 14.33 -7.17
N ASP A 26 -13.70 14.53 -8.16
CA ASP A 26 -14.90 13.74 -8.34
C ASP A 26 -14.63 12.68 -9.41
N ILE A 27 -15.05 11.46 -9.15
CA ILE A 27 -14.92 10.33 -10.05
C ILE A 27 -16.25 9.57 -10.10
N SER A 28 -16.68 9.20 -11.29
CA SER A 28 -17.97 8.56 -11.54
C SER A 28 -17.82 7.27 -12.34
N ASP A 29 -18.91 6.53 -12.42
CA ASP A 29 -19.03 5.31 -13.22
C ASP A 29 -18.03 4.20 -12.86
N LEU A 30 -17.64 4.14 -11.57
CA LEU A 30 -16.71 3.14 -11.08
C LEU A 30 -17.39 1.77 -10.94
N ASN A 31 -16.71 0.74 -11.43
CA ASN A 31 -17.14 -0.63 -11.22
C ASN A 31 -16.80 -1.08 -9.79
N THR A 32 -17.79 -1.57 -9.05
CA THR A 32 -17.63 -2.05 -7.67
C THR A 32 -16.69 -3.26 -7.52
N HIS A 33 -16.38 -3.95 -8.61
CA HIS A 33 -15.45 -5.09 -8.61
C HIS A 33 -13.98 -4.69 -8.82
N MET A 34 -13.70 -3.46 -9.25
CA MET A 34 -12.31 -2.99 -9.36
C MET A 34 -11.66 -2.82 -7.99
N SER A 35 -10.34 -2.92 -7.97
CA SER A 35 -9.55 -2.61 -6.78
C SER A 35 -9.42 -1.09 -6.57
N PHE A 36 -9.02 -0.70 -5.37
CA PHE A 36 -8.76 0.71 -5.05
C PHE A 36 -7.62 1.30 -5.91
N LEU A 37 -6.61 0.49 -6.26
CA LEU A 37 -5.54 0.94 -7.16
C LEU A 37 -6.04 1.15 -8.58
N GLU A 38 -6.92 0.29 -9.08
CA GLU A 38 -7.53 0.47 -10.42
C GLU A 38 -8.39 1.75 -10.45
N MET A 39 -9.08 2.08 -9.36
CA MET A 39 -9.78 3.36 -9.24
C MET A 39 -8.81 4.56 -9.32
N LEU A 40 -7.63 4.49 -8.68
CA LEU A 40 -6.60 5.51 -8.82
C LEU A 40 -5.99 5.56 -10.23
N ASP A 41 -5.86 4.42 -10.91
CA ASP A 41 -5.44 4.39 -12.32
C ASP A 41 -6.46 5.12 -13.21
N VAL A 42 -7.78 4.87 -13.02
CA VAL A 42 -8.85 5.58 -13.76
C VAL A 42 -8.81 7.08 -13.49
N LEU A 43 -8.62 7.49 -12.22
CA LEU A 43 -8.45 8.90 -11.89
C LEU A 43 -7.27 9.51 -12.63
N ASN A 44 -6.13 8.83 -12.62
CA ASN A 44 -4.91 9.31 -13.26
C ASN A 44 -5.06 9.40 -14.80
N GLU A 45 -5.74 8.44 -15.41
CA GLU A 45 -6.07 8.52 -16.84
C GLU A 45 -6.92 9.75 -17.14
N ASN A 46 -7.94 10.03 -16.33
CA ASN A 46 -8.79 11.21 -16.48
C ASN A 46 -7.97 12.51 -16.33
N LEU A 47 -7.08 12.59 -15.34
CA LEU A 47 -6.22 13.74 -15.12
C LEU A 47 -5.28 13.98 -16.31
N VAL A 48 -4.60 12.94 -16.79
CA VAL A 48 -3.71 13.03 -17.96
C VAL A 48 -4.47 13.49 -19.20
N ASN A 49 -5.67 12.95 -19.44
CA ASN A 49 -6.51 13.34 -20.58
C ASN A 49 -6.99 14.80 -20.48
N SER A 50 -7.12 15.35 -19.28
CA SER A 50 -7.46 16.75 -19.02
C SER A 50 -6.25 17.68 -19.09
N GLY A 51 -5.03 17.14 -19.17
CA GLY A 51 -3.78 17.91 -19.12
C GLY A 51 -3.35 18.26 -17.69
N ASP A 52 -3.94 17.61 -16.68
CA ASP A 52 -3.59 17.76 -15.27
C ASP A 52 -2.52 16.74 -14.85
N GLU A 53 -1.80 17.07 -13.77
CA GLU A 53 -0.77 16.19 -13.24
C GLU A 53 -1.39 14.99 -12.50
N PRO A 54 -1.02 13.74 -12.87
CA PRO A 54 -1.51 12.55 -12.18
C PRO A 54 -1.06 12.50 -10.72
N VAL A 55 -1.79 11.76 -9.91
CA VAL A 55 -1.43 11.46 -8.52
C VAL A 55 -0.30 10.43 -8.50
N ALA A 56 0.79 10.74 -7.81
CA ALA A 56 1.87 9.79 -7.62
C ALA A 56 1.53 8.81 -6.48
N PHE A 57 1.55 7.52 -6.78
CA PHE A 57 1.37 6.46 -5.79
C PHE A 57 2.19 5.23 -6.17
N ASP A 58 2.62 4.47 -5.15
CA ASP A 58 3.39 3.26 -5.35
C ASP A 58 2.50 2.03 -5.48
N HIS A 59 2.90 1.14 -6.36
CA HIS A 59 2.36 -0.20 -6.50
C HIS A 59 3.41 -1.10 -7.15
N ASP A 60 3.31 -2.41 -6.91
CA ASP A 60 4.18 -3.38 -7.56
C ASP A 60 3.42 -4.68 -7.85
N CYS A 61 3.30 -5.60 -6.89
CA CYS A 61 2.70 -6.91 -7.13
C CYS A 61 1.22 -6.89 -7.50
N ARG A 62 0.44 -5.95 -6.97
CA ARG A 62 -1.04 -5.90 -7.05
C ARG A 62 -1.76 -7.16 -6.55
N GLU A 63 -1.07 -8.00 -5.75
CA GLU A 63 -1.53 -9.29 -5.24
C GLU A 63 -1.55 -9.37 -3.71
N GLY A 64 -1.27 -8.28 -3.03
CA GLY A 64 -1.32 -8.22 -1.56
C GLY A 64 -0.10 -8.80 -0.85
N ILE A 65 1.06 -8.91 -1.50
CA ILE A 65 2.24 -9.58 -0.95
C ILE A 65 3.49 -8.71 -0.82
N CYS A 66 3.61 -7.59 -1.54
CA CYS A 66 4.84 -6.77 -1.53
C CYS A 66 4.82 -5.60 -0.53
N GLY A 67 3.65 -5.17 -0.05
CA GLY A 67 3.50 -4.05 0.87
C GLY A 67 3.78 -2.66 0.29
N MET A 68 3.96 -2.51 -1.03
CA MET A 68 4.33 -1.23 -1.66
C MET A 68 3.18 -0.24 -1.78
N CYS A 69 1.94 -0.71 -1.94
CA CYS A 69 0.75 0.13 -2.13
C CYS A 69 0.19 0.70 -0.81
N SER A 70 1.04 0.90 0.18
CA SER A 70 0.63 1.35 1.52
C SER A 70 0.16 2.79 1.49
N MET A 71 -1.05 3.03 2.00
CA MET A 71 -1.61 4.37 2.20
C MET A 71 -2.68 4.36 3.30
N VAL A 72 -3.04 5.54 3.77
CA VAL A 72 -4.10 5.72 4.77
C VAL A 72 -5.38 6.13 4.04
N ILE A 73 -6.43 5.36 4.21
CA ILE A 73 -7.74 5.60 3.59
C ILE A 73 -8.76 5.82 4.71
N ASN A 74 -9.39 6.98 4.73
CA ASN A 74 -10.33 7.40 5.78
C ASN A 74 -9.75 7.24 7.20
N GLY A 75 -8.46 7.58 7.38
CA GLY A 75 -7.76 7.50 8.66
C GLY A 75 -7.37 6.08 9.10
N ARG A 76 -7.53 5.06 8.24
CA ARG A 76 -7.16 3.67 8.51
C ARG A 76 -6.08 3.21 7.52
N PRO A 77 -5.03 2.52 7.99
CA PRO A 77 -4.09 1.84 7.09
C PRO A 77 -4.82 0.89 6.15
N HIS A 78 -4.61 1.06 4.85
CA HIS A 78 -5.22 0.26 3.76
C HIS A 78 -6.76 0.30 3.67
N GLY A 79 -7.45 1.12 4.47
CA GLY A 79 -8.89 1.32 4.40
C GLY A 79 -9.73 0.45 5.36
N PRO A 80 -11.00 0.19 5.02
CA PRO A 80 -11.97 -0.38 5.95
C PRO A 80 -11.76 -1.87 6.28
N LEU A 81 -11.04 -2.61 5.45
CA LEU A 81 -10.80 -4.03 5.66
C LEU A 81 -9.55 -4.26 6.50
N GLU A 82 -9.65 -5.12 7.52
CA GLU A 82 -8.52 -5.58 8.31
C GLU A 82 -7.74 -6.68 7.57
N GLY A 83 -6.43 -6.77 7.81
CA GLY A 83 -5.57 -7.82 7.27
C GLY A 83 -5.47 -7.83 5.74
N THR A 84 -5.69 -6.68 5.09
CA THR A 84 -5.57 -6.55 3.63
C THR A 84 -4.61 -5.42 3.25
N THR A 85 -4.41 -5.26 1.96
CA THR A 85 -3.59 -4.19 1.35
C THR A 85 -4.48 -3.34 0.46
N THR A 86 -4.01 -2.16 0.08
CA THR A 86 -4.77 -1.25 -0.79
C THR A 86 -5.08 -1.88 -2.16
N CYS A 87 -4.17 -2.68 -2.71
CA CYS A 87 -4.40 -3.37 -3.98
C CYS A 87 -5.46 -4.49 -3.90
N GLN A 88 -5.78 -4.97 -2.70
CA GLN A 88 -6.83 -5.98 -2.48
C GLN A 88 -8.13 -5.40 -1.92
N LEU A 89 -8.14 -4.11 -1.60
CA LEU A 89 -9.35 -3.39 -1.24
C LEU A 89 -10.17 -3.13 -2.52
N HIS A 90 -11.39 -3.61 -2.56
CA HIS A 90 -12.28 -3.43 -3.72
C HIS A 90 -13.29 -2.32 -3.47
N MET A 91 -13.73 -1.67 -4.55
CA MET A 91 -14.64 -0.52 -4.50
C MET A 91 -16.01 -0.84 -3.93
N ARG A 92 -16.43 -2.11 -3.90
CA ARG A 92 -17.68 -2.56 -3.24
C ARG A 92 -17.75 -2.30 -1.72
N HIS A 93 -16.64 -1.90 -1.11
CA HIS A 93 -16.58 -1.54 0.32
C HIS A 93 -16.88 -0.05 0.57
N PHE A 94 -17.19 0.69 -0.47
CA PHE A 94 -17.61 2.09 -0.43
C PHE A 94 -19.04 2.23 -0.97
N ASN A 95 -19.73 3.29 -0.55
CA ASN A 95 -21.09 3.57 -1.00
C ASN A 95 -21.09 4.70 -2.02
N ASP A 96 -22.09 4.70 -2.89
CA ASP A 96 -22.30 5.80 -3.83
C ASP A 96 -22.46 7.13 -3.10
N GLY A 97 -21.74 8.15 -3.57
CA GLY A 97 -21.69 9.48 -2.94
C GLY A 97 -20.75 9.61 -1.75
N ASP A 98 -20.01 8.56 -1.37
CA ASP A 98 -19.04 8.66 -0.28
C ASP A 98 -17.92 9.67 -0.60
N THR A 99 -17.44 10.35 0.45
CA THR A 99 -16.19 11.11 0.40
C THR A 99 -15.07 10.27 1.00
N VAL A 100 -14.04 9.99 0.20
CA VAL A 100 -12.90 9.15 0.60
C VAL A 100 -11.65 10.01 0.74
N THR A 101 -11.04 10.03 1.92
CA THR A 101 -9.76 10.70 2.19
C THR A 101 -8.62 9.73 2.00
N ILE A 102 -7.62 10.14 1.21
CA ILE A 102 -6.47 9.31 0.83
C ILE A 102 -5.19 10.10 1.13
N GLU A 103 -4.33 9.53 1.95
CA GLU A 103 -3.08 10.19 2.35
C GLU A 103 -1.95 9.16 2.53
N PRO A 104 -0.67 9.58 2.42
CA PRO A 104 0.47 8.73 2.72
C PRO A 104 0.58 8.49 4.23
N TRP A 105 1.49 7.61 4.66
CA TRP A 105 1.73 7.40 6.10
C TRP A 105 2.06 8.68 6.86
N ARG A 106 2.70 9.67 6.24
CA ARG A 106 3.12 10.97 6.85
C ARG A 106 3.75 10.80 8.26
N ALA A 107 4.54 9.77 8.42
CA ALA A 107 5.21 9.43 9.66
C ALA A 107 6.73 9.59 9.51
N LYS A 108 7.44 9.84 10.60
CA LYS A 108 8.89 10.03 10.57
C LYS A 108 9.67 8.89 9.89
N PRO A 109 9.27 7.59 10.01
CA PRO A 109 9.88 6.48 9.27
C PRO A 109 9.49 6.43 7.78
N PHE A 110 8.56 7.27 7.35
CA PHE A 110 8.05 7.31 5.98
C PHE A 110 7.95 8.76 5.48
N PRO A 111 9.09 9.47 5.29
CA PRO A 111 9.06 10.83 4.73
C PRO A 111 8.39 10.82 3.36
N VAL A 112 7.53 11.79 3.09
CA VAL A 112 6.86 11.91 1.80
C VAL A 112 7.86 12.34 0.74
N LEU A 113 7.92 11.63 -0.37
CA LEU A 113 8.68 12.00 -1.56
C LEU A 113 7.83 12.82 -2.53
N LYS A 114 6.64 12.33 -2.85
CA LYS A 114 5.66 13.02 -3.70
C LYS A 114 4.27 12.41 -3.47
N ASP A 115 3.26 13.22 -3.28
CA ASP A 115 1.86 12.82 -3.10
C ASP A 115 1.70 11.65 -2.08
N LEU A 116 1.40 10.45 -2.57
CA LEU A 116 1.22 9.24 -1.76
C LEU A 116 2.50 8.38 -1.66
N ILE A 117 3.55 8.75 -2.39
CA ILE A 117 4.83 8.04 -2.37
C ILE A 117 5.68 8.49 -1.18
N VAL A 118 6.20 7.52 -0.43
CA VAL A 118 7.05 7.74 0.74
C VAL A 118 8.43 7.09 0.58
N ASP A 119 9.45 7.67 1.22
CA ASP A 119 10.75 7.03 1.35
C ASP A 119 10.69 5.91 2.39
N ARG A 120 10.89 4.68 1.96
CA ARG A 120 10.89 3.50 2.82
C ARG A 120 12.25 3.16 3.42
N THR A 121 13.31 3.83 3.01
CA THR A 121 14.67 3.58 3.48
C THR A 121 14.83 3.62 5.01
N PRO A 122 14.20 4.58 5.74
CA PRO A 122 14.25 4.55 7.20
C PRO A 122 13.59 3.32 7.81
N PHE A 123 12.50 2.84 7.24
CA PHE A 123 11.82 1.63 7.70
C PHE A 123 12.64 0.36 7.40
N ASP A 124 13.27 0.29 6.23
CA ASP A 124 14.18 -0.81 5.88
C ASP A 124 15.35 -0.92 6.86
N ARG A 125 15.91 0.21 7.32
CA ARG A 125 16.94 0.24 8.35
C ARG A 125 16.45 -0.29 9.71
N ILE A 126 15.18 -0.01 10.06
CA ILE A 126 14.56 -0.56 11.28
C ILE A 126 14.43 -2.08 11.17
N ILE A 127 13.96 -2.58 10.03
CA ILE A 127 13.86 -4.02 9.77
C ILE A 127 15.24 -4.68 9.86
N GLN A 128 16.25 -4.11 9.22
CA GLN A 128 17.62 -4.63 9.26
C GLN A 128 18.21 -4.66 10.69
N ALA A 129 17.90 -3.68 11.52
CA ALA A 129 18.35 -3.63 12.90
C ALA A 129 17.69 -4.70 13.79
N GLY A 130 16.46 -5.12 13.46
CA GLY A 130 15.73 -6.17 14.18
C GLY A 130 16.08 -7.59 13.76
N GLY A 131 16.69 -7.76 12.61
CA GLY A 131 17.08 -9.06 12.11
C GLY A 131 17.34 -9.02 10.62
N PHE A 132 18.46 -9.54 10.21
CA PHE A 132 18.78 -9.71 8.81
C PHE A 132 18.19 -11.04 8.32
N VAL A 133 17.24 -10.99 7.42
CA VAL A 133 16.68 -12.19 6.78
C VAL A 133 17.64 -12.63 5.67
N SER A 134 18.67 -13.38 6.03
CA SER A 134 19.47 -14.13 5.07
C SER A 134 19.08 -15.59 5.17
N VAL A 135 18.61 -16.16 4.09
CA VAL A 135 18.48 -17.61 4.00
C VAL A 135 19.90 -18.18 4.00
N ASN A 136 20.21 -19.04 4.96
CA ASN A 136 21.45 -19.80 4.94
C ASN A 136 21.38 -20.81 3.77
N THR A 137 21.99 -20.44 2.67
CA THR A 137 22.04 -21.25 1.44
C THR A 137 23.28 -22.14 1.37
N GLY A 138 23.91 -22.47 2.52
CA GLY A 138 25.04 -23.39 2.57
C GLY A 138 24.83 -24.68 1.77
N SER A 139 25.73 -25.62 1.83
CA SER A 139 25.62 -26.91 1.12
C SER A 139 24.28 -27.58 1.40
N ALA A 140 23.67 -28.19 0.40
CA ALA A 140 22.47 -28.98 0.58
C ALA A 140 22.70 -30.04 1.68
N PRO A 141 21.82 -30.10 2.71
CA PRO A 141 21.98 -31.10 3.77
C PRO A 141 21.78 -32.52 3.20
N ASP A 142 22.34 -33.51 3.89
CA ASP A 142 22.02 -34.92 3.62
C ASP A 142 20.49 -35.12 3.69
N GLY A 143 19.94 -35.92 2.76
CA GLY A 143 18.49 -36.16 2.68
C GLY A 143 17.87 -36.78 3.94
N ASN A 144 18.68 -37.34 4.85
CA ASN A 144 18.26 -37.84 6.16
C ASN A 144 18.47 -36.85 7.30
N ALA A 145 19.06 -35.69 7.03
CA ALA A 145 19.25 -34.65 8.05
C ALA A 145 17.92 -33.97 8.37
N ILE A 146 17.69 -33.62 9.63
CA ILE A 146 16.63 -32.70 10.04
C ILE A 146 17.22 -31.29 10.00
N PRO A 147 16.92 -30.50 8.95
CA PRO A 147 17.62 -29.23 8.74
C PRO A 147 17.25 -28.15 9.76
N ILE A 148 16.00 -28.16 10.24
CA ILE A 148 15.46 -27.15 11.17
C ILE A 148 14.48 -27.84 12.11
N GLY A 149 14.55 -27.53 13.42
CA GLY A 149 13.54 -27.97 14.38
C GLY A 149 12.15 -27.41 14.09
N LYS A 150 11.11 -28.17 14.41
CA LYS A 150 9.72 -27.78 14.10
C LYS A 150 9.35 -26.43 14.72
N ASP A 151 9.69 -26.21 16.00
CA ASP A 151 9.31 -24.96 16.70
C ASP A 151 9.93 -23.73 16.02
N ILE A 152 11.19 -23.80 15.60
CA ILE A 152 11.87 -22.72 14.87
C ILE A 152 11.22 -22.51 13.50
N SER A 153 10.81 -23.58 12.84
CA SER A 153 10.10 -23.50 11.56
C SER A 153 8.73 -22.85 11.69
N ASP A 154 7.98 -23.20 12.72
CA ASP A 154 6.66 -22.63 12.99
C ASP A 154 6.77 -21.13 13.30
N ASP A 155 7.70 -20.72 14.16
CA ASP A 155 7.98 -19.29 14.45
C ASP A 155 8.38 -18.51 13.18
N ALA A 156 9.15 -19.12 12.30
CA ALA A 156 9.54 -18.50 11.02
C ALA A 156 8.34 -18.33 10.08
N PHE A 157 7.43 -19.29 10.04
CA PHE A 157 6.19 -19.19 9.26
C PHE A 157 5.26 -18.09 9.79
N ASP A 158 5.11 -17.98 11.11
CA ASP A 158 4.31 -16.91 11.72
C ASP A 158 4.91 -15.53 11.43
N ALA A 159 6.24 -15.40 11.52
CA ALA A 159 6.94 -14.17 11.14
C ALA A 159 6.82 -13.83 9.65
N ALA A 160 6.72 -14.83 8.77
CA ALA A 160 6.56 -14.64 7.32
C ALA A 160 5.19 -14.09 6.92
N ALA A 161 4.23 -13.99 7.84
CA ALA A 161 2.97 -13.27 7.59
C ALA A 161 3.18 -11.76 7.38
N CYS A 162 4.31 -11.21 7.81
CA CYS A 162 4.67 -9.81 7.57
C CYS A 162 5.07 -9.58 6.12
N ILE A 163 4.36 -8.66 5.44
CA ILE A 163 4.66 -8.22 4.07
C ILE A 163 5.50 -6.94 4.03
N GLY A 164 5.92 -6.41 5.16
CA GLY A 164 6.72 -5.18 5.24
C GLY A 164 5.96 -3.91 4.84
N CYS A 165 4.64 -3.88 4.96
CA CYS A 165 3.85 -2.72 4.55
C CYS A 165 3.98 -1.50 5.48
N GLY A 166 4.41 -1.70 6.73
CA GLY A 166 4.58 -0.62 7.71
C GLY A 166 3.31 -0.16 8.40
N ALA A 167 2.18 -0.86 8.25
CA ALA A 167 0.90 -0.47 8.84
C ALA A 167 0.91 -0.47 10.38
N CYS A 168 1.71 -1.34 10.99
CA CYS A 168 1.86 -1.43 12.43
C CYS A 168 2.84 -0.37 13.00
#